data_66a13388d921a92abaa15b69ff6533d2
#
_entry.id   66a13388d921a92abaa15b69ff6533d2
#
_cell.length_a   1.000
_cell.length_b   1.000
_cell.length_c   1.000
_cell.angle_alpha   90.00
_cell.angle_beta   90.00
_cell.angle_gamma   90.00
#
_symmetry.space_group_name_H-M   'P 1'
#
loop_
_entity.id
_entity.type
_entity.pdbx_description
1 polymer ?
#
loop_
_entity_poly.entity_id
_entity_poly.type
_entity_poly.pdbx_seq_one_letter_code
_entity_poly.pdbx_strand_id
1 'polypeptide(L)'
;MSRVVVIGGGPAGMFAAIAAAENGHHVTLLEKNEKLGKKLFITGKGRCNITNSSDMDVLFNSVMTNRKFLYSAFYAYDNQMVIDFFEQAGLPVKNERGNRIFPVSDHSSDVIAALQRVLKKDQVEIRLHSEEIGRAHV
;
A
#
# COMPACT_ATOMS: atom_id res chain seq x y z
N MET A 1 -6.20 -22.65 3.67
CA MET A 1 -6.16 -21.49 4.58
C MET A 1 -4.90 -21.58 5.44
N SER A 2 -4.11 -20.53 5.48
CA SER A 2 -2.89 -20.45 6.28
C SER A 2 -2.95 -19.25 7.22
N ARG A 3 -2.06 -19.23 8.20
CA ARG A 3 -1.79 -18.03 9.00
C ARG A 3 -0.65 -17.26 8.35
N VAL A 4 -0.87 -16.00 8.08
CA VAL A 4 0.11 -15.10 7.47
C VAL A 4 0.41 -13.96 8.43
N VAL A 5 1.69 -13.71 8.68
CA VAL A 5 2.12 -12.56 9.46
C VAL A 5 2.81 -11.59 8.52
N VAL A 6 2.35 -10.35 8.50
CA VAL A 6 2.95 -9.25 7.74
C VAL A 6 3.64 -8.32 8.72
N ILE A 7 4.90 -8.02 8.47
CA ILE A 7 5.71 -7.15 9.33
C ILE A 7 5.85 -5.79 8.67
N GLY A 8 5.35 -4.77 9.35
CA GLY A 8 5.39 -3.39 8.91
C GLY A 8 4.05 -2.91 8.33
N GLY A 9 3.49 -1.89 8.96
CA GLY A 9 2.21 -1.28 8.60
C GLY A 9 2.34 -0.05 7.68
N GLY A 10 3.34 -0.03 6.83
CA GLY A 10 3.42 0.91 5.72
C GLY A 10 2.54 0.49 4.55
N PRO A 11 2.55 1.23 3.43
CA PRO A 11 1.68 0.92 2.28
C PRO A 11 1.93 -0.48 1.72
N ALA A 12 3.18 -0.90 1.61
CA ALA A 12 3.52 -2.23 1.11
C ALA A 12 2.96 -3.34 2.02
N GLY A 13 3.12 -3.19 3.34
CA GLY A 13 2.60 -4.16 4.30
C GLY A 13 1.09 -4.20 4.34
N MET A 14 0.44 -3.05 4.26
CA MET A 14 -1.03 -2.98 4.21
C MET A 14 -1.58 -3.66 2.94
N PHE A 15 -1.00 -3.41 1.77
CA PHE A 15 -1.40 -4.10 0.53
C PHE A 15 -1.13 -5.61 0.59
N ALA A 16 0.01 -6.03 1.14
CA ALA A 16 0.32 -7.45 1.30
C ALA A 16 -0.68 -8.16 2.22
N ALA A 17 -1.05 -7.51 3.32
CA ALA A 17 -2.05 -8.02 4.26
C ALA A 17 -3.43 -8.16 3.60
N ILE A 18 -3.85 -7.15 2.85
CA ILE A 18 -5.12 -7.17 2.11
C ILE A 18 -5.12 -8.31 1.09
N ALA A 19 -4.07 -8.42 0.28
CA ALA A 19 -3.97 -9.46 -0.73
C ALA A 19 -4.02 -10.87 -0.12
N ALA A 20 -3.33 -11.10 0.99
CA ALA A 20 -3.36 -12.38 1.69
C ALA A 20 -4.75 -12.68 2.26
N ALA A 21 -5.41 -11.69 2.86
CA ALA A 21 -6.75 -11.86 3.42
C ALA A 21 -7.80 -12.16 2.33
N GLU A 22 -7.73 -11.45 1.20
CA GLU A 22 -8.62 -11.68 0.06
C GLU A 22 -8.42 -13.07 -0.57
N ASN A 23 -7.25 -13.67 -0.40
CA ASN A 23 -6.98 -15.04 -0.80
C ASN A 23 -7.36 -16.10 0.28
N GLY A 24 -8.11 -15.71 1.29
CA GLY A 24 -8.68 -16.62 2.27
C GLY A 24 -7.74 -16.99 3.42
N HIS A 25 -6.68 -16.23 3.65
CA HIS A 25 -5.76 -16.48 4.76
C HIS A 25 -6.13 -15.68 6.01
N HIS A 26 -5.77 -16.22 7.16
CA HIS A 26 -5.78 -15.47 8.42
C HIS A 26 -4.54 -14.58 8.52
N VAL A 27 -4.74 -13.26 8.54
CA VAL A 27 -3.64 -12.30 8.49
C VAL A 27 -3.52 -11.52 9.78
N THR A 28 -2.29 -11.43 10.30
CA THR A 28 -1.90 -10.53 11.39
C THR A 28 -0.87 -9.56 10.85
N LEU A 29 -1.15 -8.27 10.96
CA LEU A 29 -0.25 -7.18 10.57
C LEU A 29 0.38 -6.59 11.83
N LEU A 30 1.71 -6.67 11.92
CA LEU A 30 2.50 -6.14 13.03
C LEU A 30 3.08 -4.77 12.64
N GLU A 31 2.87 -3.77 13.48
CA GLU A 31 3.46 -2.45 13.32
C GLU A 31 4.12 -2.00 14.61
N LYS A 32 5.38 -1.57 14.54
CA LYS A 32 6.13 -1.14 15.73
C LYS A 32 5.64 0.18 16.32
N ASN A 33 5.08 1.05 15.51
CA ASN A 33 4.61 2.35 15.94
C ASN A 33 3.18 2.30 16.50
N GLU A 34 2.72 3.44 16.98
CA GLU A 34 1.37 3.61 17.55
C GLU A 34 0.26 3.72 16.51
N LYS A 35 0.62 3.78 15.21
CA LYS A 35 -0.34 3.87 14.09
C LYS A 35 0.25 3.36 12.81
N LEU A 36 -0.62 2.95 11.89
CA LEU A 36 -0.25 2.55 10.53
C LEU A 36 0.12 3.76 9.68
N GLY A 37 0.97 3.56 8.68
CA GLY A 37 1.21 4.53 7.63
C GLY A 37 1.96 5.78 8.04
N LYS A 38 2.75 5.77 9.10
CA LYS A 38 3.48 6.98 9.56
C LYS A 38 4.32 7.63 8.46
N LYS A 39 5.04 6.83 7.69
CA LYS A 39 5.85 7.35 6.58
C LYS A 39 4.99 7.79 5.41
N LEU A 40 3.93 7.06 5.11
CA LEU A 40 2.96 7.43 4.07
C LEU A 40 2.34 8.80 4.35
N PHE A 41 2.05 9.08 5.60
CA PHE A 41 1.43 10.32 6.05
C PHE A 41 2.20 11.57 5.60
N ILE A 42 3.54 11.53 5.56
CA ILE A 42 4.38 12.67 5.19
C ILE A 42 4.73 12.74 3.70
N THR A 43 4.36 11.74 2.92
CA THR A 43 4.66 11.72 1.48
C THR A 43 3.89 12.79 0.72
N GLY A 44 4.44 13.24 -0.41
CA GLY A 44 3.80 14.25 -1.24
C GLY A 44 3.49 15.55 -0.48
N LYS A 45 4.32 15.92 0.49
CA LYS A 45 4.09 17.08 1.37
C LYS A 45 2.75 16.99 2.12
N GLY A 46 2.40 15.80 2.60
CA GLY A 46 1.15 15.55 3.33
C GLY A 46 -0.06 15.28 2.44
N ARG A 47 0.11 15.26 1.12
CA ARG A 47 -0.96 15.00 0.15
C ARG A 47 -1.02 13.55 -0.31
N CYS A 48 0.07 12.81 -0.22
CA CYS A 48 0.29 11.46 -0.73
C CYS A 48 0.14 11.34 -2.27
N ASN A 49 1.24 11.39 -2.98
CA ASN A 49 1.26 10.97 -4.39
C ASN A 49 1.12 9.44 -4.43
N ILE A 50 -0.07 8.96 -4.75
CA ILE A 50 -0.42 7.54 -4.66
C ILE A 50 0.29 6.73 -5.74
N THR A 51 0.17 7.16 -6.98
CA THR A 51 0.73 6.50 -8.16
C THR A 51 0.84 7.49 -9.32
N ASN A 52 1.14 6.98 -10.49
CA ASN A 52 1.20 7.74 -11.74
C ASN A 52 0.35 7.06 -12.80
N SER A 53 -0.45 7.81 -13.54
CA SER A 53 -1.37 7.28 -14.55
C SER A 53 -0.76 7.12 -15.94
N SER A 54 0.56 7.28 -16.08
CA SER A 54 1.24 7.07 -17.36
C SER A 54 1.16 5.63 -17.83
N ASP A 55 1.38 5.43 -19.12
CA ASP A 55 1.47 4.10 -19.69
C ASP A 55 2.64 3.30 -19.09
N MET A 56 2.54 1.98 -19.14
CA MET A 56 3.50 1.07 -18.53
C MET A 56 4.93 1.31 -19.03
N ASP A 57 5.10 1.60 -20.32
CA ASP A 57 6.42 1.89 -20.91
C ASP A 57 7.08 3.12 -20.26
N VAL A 58 6.28 4.16 -20.00
CA VAL A 58 6.76 5.37 -19.32
C VAL A 58 7.16 5.05 -17.88
N LEU A 59 6.36 4.24 -17.19
CA LEU A 59 6.66 3.82 -15.82
C LEU A 59 7.97 3.04 -15.75
N PHE A 60 8.17 2.04 -16.61
CA PHE A 60 9.40 1.26 -16.64
C PHE A 60 10.63 2.10 -17.02
N ASN A 61 10.48 3.03 -17.94
CA ASN A 61 11.57 3.94 -18.33
C ASN A 61 11.95 4.90 -17.20
N SER A 62 11.07 5.13 -16.25
CA SER A 62 11.33 5.96 -15.05
C SER A 62 12.08 5.20 -13.96
N VAL A 63 12.17 3.89 -14.04
CA VAL A 63 12.93 3.07 -13.08
C VAL A 63 14.42 3.16 -13.40
N MET A 64 15.18 3.73 -12.48
CA MET A 64 16.61 4.07 -12.69
C MET A 64 17.51 2.85 -12.83
N THR A 65 17.26 1.80 -12.03
CA THR A 65 18.10 0.59 -12.01
C THR A 65 17.23 -0.66 -11.87
N ASN A 66 17.70 -1.79 -12.42
CA ASN A 66 17.06 -3.10 -12.28
C ASN A 66 15.57 -3.14 -12.66
N ARG A 67 15.15 -2.37 -13.67
CA ARG A 67 13.75 -2.31 -14.07
C ARG A 67 13.14 -3.69 -14.38
N LYS A 68 13.93 -4.61 -14.91
CA LYS A 68 13.48 -5.97 -15.24
C LYS A 68 12.99 -6.74 -14.00
N PHE A 69 13.53 -6.45 -12.83
CA PHE A 69 13.11 -7.05 -11.57
C PHE A 69 11.65 -6.73 -11.25
N LEU A 70 11.17 -5.58 -11.68
CA LEU A 70 9.81 -5.11 -11.39
C LEU A 70 8.77 -5.56 -12.44
N TYR A 71 9.17 -6.17 -13.55
CA TYR A 71 8.23 -6.52 -14.62
C TYR A 71 7.06 -7.37 -14.12
N SER A 72 7.35 -8.48 -13.44
CA SER A 72 6.30 -9.37 -12.92
C SER A 72 5.36 -8.66 -11.97
N ALA A 73 5.89 -7.86 -11.05
CA ALA A 73 5.08 -7.14 -10.08
C ALA A 73 4.18 -6.09 -10.74
N PHE A 74 4.73 -5.30 -11.66
CA PHE A 74 3.98 -4.23 -12.34
C PHE A 74 2.93 -4.78 -13.30
N TYR A 75 3.19 -5.90 -13.98
CA TYR A 75 2.17 -6.53 -14.82
C TYR A 75 1.11 -7.29 -14.03
N ALA A 76 1.47 -7.83 -12.86
CA ALA A 76 0.50 -8.49 -11.99
C ALA A 76 -0.43 -7.49 -11.28
N TYR A 77 0.11 -6.33 -10.93
CA TYR A 77 -0.64 -5.28 -10.24
C TYR A 77 -0.15 -3.91 -10.72
N ASP A 78 -0.80 -3.38 -11.75
CA ASP A 78 -0.37 -2.17 -12.43
C ASP A 78 -0.90 -0.89 -11.73
N ASN A 79 -0.50 0.26 -12.26
CA ASN A 79 -0.90 1.56 -11.73
C ASN A 79 -2.40 1.81 -11.84
N GLN A 80 -3.07 1.31 -12.87
CA GLN A 80 -4.52 1.46 -12.99
C GLN A 80 -5.24 0.64 -11.92
N MET A 81 -4.75 -0.55 -11.62
CA MET A 81 -5.29 -1.37 -10.53
C MET A 81 -5.14 -0.68 -9.17
N VAL A 82 -4.06 0.05 -8.95
CA VAL A 82 -3.89 0.87 -7.74
C VAL A 82 -4.96 1.97 -7.66
N ILE A 83 -5.19 2.68 -8.76
CA ILE A 83 -6.24 3.70 -8.84
C ILE A 83 -7.61 3.09 -8.52
N ASP A 84 -7.95 2.00 -9.20
CA ASP A 84 -9.23 1.30 -9.02
C ASP A 84 -9.42 0.83 -7.57
N PHE A 85 -8.36 0.32 -6.95
CA PHE A 85 -8.39 -0.08 -5.55
C PHE A 85 -8.83 1.07 -4.63
N PHE A 86 -8.22 2.24 -4.77
CA PHE A 86 -8.56 3.38 -3.92
C PHE A 86 -9.96 3.91 -4.20
N GLU A 87 -10.37 3.98 -5.44
CA GLU A 87 -11.73 4.40 -5.80
C GLU A 87 -12.78 3.45 -5.25
N GLN A 88 -12.56 2.14 -5.35
CA GLN A 88 -13.44 1.12 -4.76
C GLN A 88 -13.44 1.17 -3.23
N ALA A 89 -12.33 1.57 -2.62
CA ALA A 89 -12.25 1.80 -1.18
C ALA A 89 -12.92 3.11 -0.73
N GLY A 90 -13.55 3.84 -1.64
CA GLY A 90 -14.27 5.07 -1.33
C GLY A 90 -13.40 6.32 -1.27
N LEU A 91 -12.20 6.27 -1.84
CA LEU A 91 -11.30 7.41 -1.93
C LEU A 91 -11.29 7.97 -3.35
N PRO A 92 -11.96 9.10 -3.63
CA PRO A 92 -11.86 9.74 -4.94
C PRO A 92 -10.46 10.29 -5.14
N VAL A 93 -9.92 10.07 -6.35
CA VAL A 93 -8.58 10.52 -6.72
C VAL A 93 -8.65 11.47 -7.91
N LYS A 94 -7.58 12.26 -8.10
CA LYS A 94 -7.44 13.21 -9.20
C LYS A 94 -6.08 13.05 -9.87
N ASN A 95 -6.05 13.37 -11.16
CA ASN A 95 -4.82 13.41 -11.95
C ASN A 95 -4.32 14.86 -12.04
N GLU A 96 -3.07 15.07 -11.65
CA GLU A 96 -2.41 16.36 -11.73
C GLU A 96 -1.28 16.33 -12.76
N ARG A 97 -0.67 17.49 -13.00
CA ARG A 97 0.44 17.65 -13.94
C ARG A 97 1.49 16.54 -13.76
N GLY A 98 1.95 15.96 -14.85
CA GLY A 98 2.89 14.84 -14.85
C GLY A 98 2.23 13.50 -14.56
N ASN A 99 0.93 13.40 -14.76
CA ASN A 99 0.13 12.18 -14.52
C ASN A 99 0.21 11.67 -13.08
N ARG A 100 0.46 12.57 -12.13
CA ARG A 100 0.53 12.22 -10.70
C ARG A 100 -0.87 12.09 -10.13
N ILE A 101 -1.11 11.01 -9.41
CA ILE A 101 -2.40 10.72 -8.79
C ILE A 101 -2.36 11.08 -7.31
N PHE A 102 -3.29 11.94 -6.91
CA PHE A 102 -3.48 12.38 -5.53
C PHE A 102 -4.92 12.13 -5.08
N PRO A 103 -5.19 12.00 -3.78
CA PRO A 103 -6.57 12.07 -3.31
C PRO A 103 -7.18 13.44 -3.60
N VAL A 104 -8.46 13.48 -3.94
CA VAL A 104 -9.16 14.76 -4.20
C VAL A 104 -9.09 15.68 -2.99
N SER A 105 -9.12 15.12 -1.78
CA SER A 105 -9.01 15.87 -0.53
C SER A 105 -7.65 16.52 -0.29
N ASP A 106 -6.61 16.09 -0.99
CA ASP A 106 -5.21 16.49 -0.74
C ASP A 106 -4.69 16.12 0.66
N HIS A 107 -5.28 15.13 1.31
CA HIS A 107 -4.88 14.67 2.65
C HIS A 107 -4.42 13.22 2.64
N SER A 108 -3.15 13.00 2.98
CA SER A 108 -2.58 11.65 3.12
C SER A 108 -3.32 10.81 4.17
N SER A 109 -3.90 11.45 5.19
CA SER A 109 -4.72 10.78 6.19
C SER A 109 -5.92 10.06 5.59
N ASP A 110 -6.51 10.57 4.52
CA ASP A 110 -7.63 9.93 3.84
C ASP A 110 -7.20 8.70 3.05
N VAL A 111 -5.97 8.71 2.51
CA VAL A 111 -5.37 7.53 1.86
C VAL A 111 -5.17 6.41 2.89
N ILE A 112 -4.61 6.75 4.05
CA ILE A 112 -4.42 5.78 5.14
C ILE A 112 -5.76 5.26 5.64
N ALA A 113 -6.76 6.13 5.82
CA ALA A 113 -8.10 5.74 6.24
C ALA A 113 -8.76 4.78 5.24
N ALA A 114 -8.57 4.98 3.94
CA ALA A 114 -9.07 4.06 2.91
C ALA A 114 -8.45 2.66 3.06
N LEU A 115 -7.14 2.58 3.23
CA LEU A 115 -6.44 1.31 3.47
C LEU A 115 -6.92 0.64 4.76
N GLN A 116 -7.10 1.40 5.84
CA GLN A 116 -7.60 0.87 7.11
C GLN A 116 -9.03 0.32 7.00
N ARG A 117 -9.90 0.96 6.21
CA ARG A 117 -11.26 0.46 5.96
C ARG A 117 -11.24 -0.91 5.29
N VAL A 118 -10.36 -1.10 4.29
CA VAL A 118 -10.23 -2.39 3.60
C VAL A 118 -9.65 -3.45 4.54
N LEU A 119 -8.61 -3.12 5.31
CA LEU A 119 -8.03 -4.03 6.31
C LEU A 119 -9.08 -4.50 7.31
N LYS A 120 -9.93 -3.59 7.79
CA LYS A 120 -11.02 -3.92 8.72
C LYS A 120 -12.09 -4.79 8.07
N LYS A 121 -12.50 -4.46 6.85
CA LYS A 121 -13.47 -5.24 6.07
C LYS A 121 -12.97 -6.67 5.87
N ASP A 122 -11.70 -6.84 5.54
CA ASP A 122 -11.07 -8.13 5.29
C ASP A 122 -10.62 -8.84 6.58
N GLN A 123 -10.98 -8.31 7.74
CA GLN A 123 -10.74 -8.90 9.05
C GLN A 123 -9.26 -9.16 9.36
N VAL A 124 -8.38 -8.30 8.88
CA VAL A 124 -6.95 -8.34 9.22
C VAL A 124 -6.78 -7.93 10.68
N GLU A 125 -6.09 -8.77 11.45
CA GLU A 125 -5.72 -8.45 12.83
C GLU A 125 -4.54 -7.47 12.82
N ILE A 126 -4.71 -6.29 13.40
CA ILE A 126 -3.65 -5.28 13.48
C ILE A 126 -3.13 -5.22 14.90
N ARG A 127 -1.80 -5.37 15.05
CA ARG A 127 -1.10 -5.23 16.34
C ARG A 127 -0.10 -4.09 16.24
N LEU A 128 -0.43 -2.99 16.89
CA LEU A 128 0.45 -1.83 17.04
C LEU A 128 1.43 -2.04 18.19
N HIS A 129 2.44 -1.20 18.29
CA HIS A 129 3.50 -1.31 19.31
C HIS A 129 4.15 -2.70 19.33
N SER A 130 4.27 -3.34 18.16
CA SER A 130 4.79 -4.71 18.01
C SER A 130 5.96 -4.69 17.05
N GLU A 131 7.17 -4.71 17.61
CA GLU A 131 8.40 -4.67 16.82
C GLU A 131 8.96 -6.08 16.63
N GLU A 132 9.23 -6.44 15.37
CA GLU A 132 9.96 -7.66 15.03
C GLU A 132 11.47 -7.39 15.16
N ILE A 133 12.14 -8.13 16.01
CA ILE A 133 13.57 -7.97 16.29
C ILE A 133 14.45 -9.07 15.67
N GLY A 134 13.85 -9.97 14.93
CA GLY A 134 14.54 -11.07 14.26
C GLY A 134 14.41 -12.41 14.98
N ARG A 135 15.02 -13.43 14.39
CA ARG A 135 15.06 -14.77 14.96
C ARG A 135 16.27 -14.95 15.85
N ALA A 136 16.09 -15.61 16.99
CA ALA A 136 17.20 -16.10 17.76
C ALA A 136 17.91 -17.23 16.99
N HIS A 137 19.22 -17.15 16.85
CA HIS A 137 20.02 -18.28 16.39
C HIS A 137 20.22 -19.25 17.55
N VAL A 138 19.72 -20.43 17.36
CA VAL A 138 19.92 -21.53 18.31
C VAL A 138 21.10 -22.36 17.88
#